data_db3d7ce169d66ec749a7b7b42c91b8c4
#
_entry.id   db3d7ce169d66ec749a7b7b42c91b8c4
#
_cell.length_a   1.000
_cell.length_b   1.000
_cell.length_c   1.000
_cell.angle_alpha   90.00
_cell.angle_beta   90.00
_cell.angle_gamma   90.00
#
_symmetry.space_group_name_H-M   'P 1'
#
loop_
_entity.id
_entity.type
_entity.pdbx_description
1 polymer ?
#
loop_
_entity_poly.entity_id
_entity_poly.type
_entity_poly.pdbx_seq_one_letter_code
_entity_poly.pdbx_strand_id
1 'polypeptide(L)'
;MKKKVAISITTLVIIFLISIVYLGLYHNDYVGENKSLNKEVISIIEGEEDKKLDLISLNKNIAFEWDEVYLIAPYQDVSDFFKEMNAYAPEKTYTSEINDVYMLAFTKYSDKLGKNKLIEYTYILGTYIDSEKLKDMEVINGNYYYANDTLV
;
A
#
# COMPACT_ATOMS: atom_id res chain seq x y z
N MET A 1 -33.26 -41.44 -13.42
CA MET A 1 -33.38 -40.11 -12.78
C MET A 1 -32.36 -39.86 -11.67
N LYS A 2 -32.13 -40.76 -10.71
CA LYS A 2 -31.22 -40.52 -9.55
C LYS A 2 -29.76 -40.20 -9.94
N LYS A 3 -29.18 -40.82 -10.99
CA LYS A 3 -27.78 -40.53 -11.44
C LYS A 3 -27.60 -39.12 -12.01
N LYS A 4 -28.57 -38.58 -12.76
CA LYS A 4 -28.50 -37.22 -13.33
C LYS A 4 -28.56 -36.13 -12.25
N VAL A 5 -29.38 -36.39 -11.20
CA VAL A 5 -29.47 -35.43 -10.06
C VAL A 5 -28.18 -35.44 -9.24
N ALA A 6 -27.58 -36.61 -9.00
CA ALA A 6 -26.31 -36.71 -8.27
C ALA A 6 -25.16 -36.00 -9.01
N ILE A 7 -25.06 -36.16 -10.33
CA ILE A 7 -24.05 -35.47 -11.14
C ILE A 7 -24.26 -33.92 -11.07
N SER A 8 -25.51 -33.46 -11.13
CA SER A 8 -25.81 -32.02 -11.01
C SER A 8 -25.41 -31.42 -9.66
N ILE A 9 -25.65 -32.13 -8.56
CA ILE A 9 -25.27 -31.68 -7.22
C ILE A 9 -23.76 -31.65 -7.07
N THR A 10 -23.05 -32.67 -7.54
CA THR A 10 -21.58 -32.71 -7.48
C THR A 10 -20.96 -31.57 -8.28
N THR A 11 -21.50 -31.30 -9.47
CA THR A 11 -21.02 -30.17 -10.29
C THR A 11 -21.25 -28.82 -9.60
N LEU A 12 -22.40 -28.59 -8.96
CA LEU A 12 -22.70 -27.39 -8.20
C LEU A 12 -21.75 -27.22 -7.00
N VAL A 13 -21.44 -28.28 -6.28
CA VAL A 13 -20.50 -28.23 -5.15
C VAL A 13 -19.08 -27.87 -5.63
N ILE A 14 -18.64 -28.45 -6.74
CA ILE A 14 -17.34 -28.15 -7.32
C ILE A 14 -17.26 -26.66 -7.76
N ILE A 15 -18.28 -26.14 -8.44
CA ILE A 15 -18.35 -24.73 -8.85
C ILE A 15 -18.32 -23.82 -7.62
N PHE A 16 -19.05 -24.17 -6.56
CA PHE A 16 -19.09 -23.41 -5.31
C PHE A 16 -17.71 -23.37 -4.61
N LEU A 17 -17.01 -24.51 -4.55
CA LEU A 17 -15.67 -24.60 -3.98
C LEU A 17 -14.65 -23.79 -4.81
N ILE A 18 -14.72 -23.87 -6.14
CA ILE A 18 -13.87 -23.07 -7.03
C ILE A 18 -14.16 -21.57 -6.81
N SER A 19 -15.43 -21.19 -6.65
CA SER A 19 -15.81 -19.79 -6.39
C SER A 19 -15.28 -19.30 -5.04
N ILE A 20 -15.30 -20.12 -3.98
CA ILE A 20 -14.75 -19.77 -2.67
C ILE A 20 -13.22 -19.58 -2.77
N VAL A 21 -12.52 -20.50 -3.45
CA VAL A 21 -11.06 -20.40 -3.65
C VAL A 21 -10.73 -19.16 -4.49
N TYR A 22 -11.48 -18.92 -5.56
CA TYR A 22 -11.28 -17.74 -6.42
C TYR A 22 -11.54 -16.43 -5.66
N LEU A 23 -12.63 -16.34 -4.90
CA LEU A 23 -12.93 -15.17 -4.07
C LEU A 23 -11.87 -14.98 -2.96
N GLY A 24 -11.40 -16.05 -2.33
CA GLY A 24 -10.34 -15.99 -1.33
C GLY A 24 -9.01 -15.50 -1.91
N LEU A 25 -8.65 -15.96 -3.11
CA LEU A 25 -7.44 -15.49 -3.81
C LEU A 25 -7.58 -14.04 -4.28
N TYR A 26 -8.77 -13.64 -4.71
CA TYR A 26 -9.02 -12.28 -5.20
C TYR A 26 -9.14 -11.25 -4.06
N HIS A 27 -9.67 -11.67 -2.91
CA HIS A 27 -9.87 -10.79 -1.76
C HIS A 27 -8.56 -10.47 -1.01
N ASN A 28 -7.55 -11.33 -1.12
CA ASN A 28 -6.24 -11.10 -0.49
C ASN A 28 -5.37 -10.06 -1.23
N ASP A 29 -5.77 -9.57 -2.38
CA ASP A 29 -5.01 -8.58 -3.14
C ASP A 29 -5.57 -7.16 -3.04
N TYR A 30 -6.71 -6.95 -2.38
CA TYR A 30 -7.26 -5.62 -2.17
C TYR A 30 -6.60 -4.95 -0.97
N VAL A 31 -5.87 -3.87 -1.23
CA VAL A 31 -5.37 -2.96 -0.20
C VAL A 31 -6.21 -1.70 -0.27
N GLY A 32 -6.99 -1.43 0.77
CA GLY A 32 -7.77 -0.21 0.90
C GLY A 32 -7.03 0.84 1.74
N GLU A 33 -7.50 2.09 1.68
CA GLU A 33 -7.02 3.14 2.59
C GLU A 33 -7.17 2.70 4.05
N ASN A 34 -6.09 2.74 4.81
CA ASN A 34 -6.11 2.40 6.23
C ASN A 34 -6.29 3.67 7.08
N LYS A 35 -7.52 3.92 7.53
CA LYS A 35 -7.85 5.08 8.39
C LYS A 35 -7.25 5.00 9.79
N SER A 36 -6.94 3.81 10.29
CA SER A 36 -6.23 3.64 11.56
C SER A 36 -4.77 4.06 11.41
N LEU A 37 -4.13 3.64 10.31
CA LEU A 37 -2.79 4.09 9.93
C LEU A 37 -2.72 5.61 9.77
N ASN A 38 -3.76 6.23 9.19
CA ASN A 38 -3.81 7.68 9.08
C ASN A 38 -3.67 8.36 10.46
N LYS A 39 -4.45 7.91 11.45
CA LYS A 39 -4.39 8.46 12.82
C LYS A 39 -3.02 8.22 13.47
N GLU A 40 -2.43 7.05 13.26
CA GLU A 40 -1.11 6.70 13.77
C GLU A 40 -0.03 7.61 13.16
N VAL A 41 0.00 7.76 11.85
CA VAL A 41 0.93 8.64 11.13
C VAL A 41 0.78 10.09 11.57
N ILE A 42 -0.44 10.61 11.65
CA ILE A 42 -0.69 11.97 12.11
C ILE A 42 -0.23 12.15 13.56
N SER A 43 -0.46 11.19 14.43
CA SER A 43 0.01 11.24 15.82
C SER A 43 1.54 11.27 15.93
N ILE A 44 2.24 10.52 15.07
CA ILE A 44 3.70 10.55 14.98
C ILE A 44 4.17 11.95 14.54
N ILE A 45 3.60 12.48 13.46
CA ILE A 45 3.93 13.81 12.95
C ILE A 45 3.66 14.91 13.98
N GLU A 46 2.52 14.86 14.66
CA GLU A 46 2.17 15.84 15.70
C GLU A 46 3.06 15.77 16.93
N GLY A 47 3.70 14.62 17.16
CA GLY A 47 4.71 14.43 18.20
C GLY A 47 6.06 15.07 17.89
N GLU A 48 6.35 15.38 16.63
CA GLU A 48 7.56 16.06 16.21
C GLU A 48 7.48 17.58 16.53
N GLU A 49 8.62 18.19 16.87
CA GLU A 49 8.69 19.60 17.26
C GLU A 49 8.17 20.53 16.15
N ASP A 50 8.52 20.24 14.92
CA ASP A 50 8.13 21.03 13.73
C ASP A 50 6.86 20.54 13.04
N LYS A 51 6.26 19.44 13.54
CA LYS A 51 5.06 18.81 12.97
C LYS A 51 5.22 18.44 11.49
N LYS A 52 6.37 17.88 11.15
CA LYS A 52 6.70 17.43 9.80
C LYS A 52 6.93 15.92 9.79
N LEU A 53 6.68 15.32 8.62
CA LEU A 53 6.96 13.90 8.38
C LEU A 53 8.46 13.65 8.52
N ASP A 54 8.81 12.76 9.46
CA ASP A 54 10.17 12.31 9.68
C ASP A 54 10.23 10.78 9.53
N LEU A 55 11.11 10.30 8.64
CA LEU A 55 11.21 8.87 8.32
C LEU A 55 11.74 8.04 9.49
N ILE A 56 12.65 8.61 10.30
CA ILE A 56 13.21 7.91 11.45
C ILE A 56 12.13 7.71 12.50
N SER A 57 11.35 8.74 12.77
CA SER A 57 10.21 8.65 13.69
C SER A 57 9.13 7.71 13.16
N LEU A 58 8.87 7.74 11.85
CA LEU A 58 7.94 6.83 11.21
C LEU A 58 8.38 5.37 11.38
N ASN A 59 9.66 5.06 11.08
CA ASN A 59 10.18 3.71 11.21
C ASN A 59 10.17 3.17 12.65
N LYS A 60 10.38 4.04 13.64
CA LYS A 60 10.38 3.64 15.05
C LYS A 60 9.00 3.37 15.63
N ASN A 61 7.98 4.05 15.10
CA ASN A 61 6.68 4.12 15.75
C ASN A 61 5.55 3.44 14.97
N ILE A 62 5.72 3.13 13.67
CA ILE A 62 4.76 2.35 12.90
C ILE A 62 4.72 0.90 13.40
N ALA A 63 3.51 0.37 13.63
CA ALA A 63 3.30 -0.92 14.29
C ALA A 63 3.56 -2.15 13.41
N PHE A 64 3.81 -1.99 12.12
CA PHE A 64 4.07 -3.10 11.18
C PHE A 64 5.42 -2.95 10.49
N GLU A 65 5.98 -4.08 10.04
CA GLU A 65 7.23 -4.11 9.27
C GLU A 65 7.00 -3.74 7.81
N TRP A 66 7.87 -2.91 7.26
CA TRP A 66 7.89 -2.48 5.87
C TRP A 66 9.32 -2.38 5.34
N ASP A 67 9.50 -2.50 4.04
CA ASP A 67 10.81 -2.43 3.40
C ASP A 67 11.00 -1.09 2.66
N GLU A 68 9.93 -0.56 2.07
CA GLU A 68 9.97 0.69 1.34
C GLU A 68 8.75 1.54 1.65
N VAL A 69 8.93 2.85 1.61
CA VAL A 69 7.84 3.82 1.69
C VAL A 69 7.89 4.78 0.51
N TYR A 70 6.72 5.09 -0.01
CA TYR A 70 6.53 6.00 -1.13
C TYR A 70 5.62 7.14 -0.71
N LEU A 71 6.01 8.36 -1.05
CA LEU A 71 5.18 9.54 -0.93
C LEU A 71 4.79 9.96 -2.35
N ILE A 72 3.57 9.64 -2.73
CA ILE A 72 3.07 9.78 -4.10
C ILE A 72 2.18 11.03 -4.19
N ALA A 73 2.48 11.90 -5.13
CA ALA A 73 1.75 13.13 -5.37
C ALA A 73 0.29 12.85 -5.79
N PRO A 74 -0.64 13.78 -5.58
CA PRO A 74 -2.02 13.64 -6.06
C PRO A 74 -2.07 13.54 -7.60
N TYR A 75 -3.16 12.99 -8.12
CA TYR A 75 -3.43 12.79 -9.55
C TYR A 75 -2.44 11.86 -10.29
N GLN A 76 -1.69 11.03 -9.57
CA GLN A 76 -0.79 10.05 -10.19
C GLN A 76 -1.51 8.72 -10.42
N ASP A 77 -1.16 8.02 -11.48
CA ASP A 77 -1.54 6.62 -11.66
C ASP A 77 -0.61 5.73 -10.80
N VAL A 78 -1.18 5.21 -9.72
CA VAL A 78 -0.45 4.39 -8.75
C VAL A 78 0.05 3.09 -9.40
N SER A 79 -0.78 2.47 -10.25
CA SER A 79 -0.42 1.21 -10.91
C SER A 79 0.79 1.37 -11.83
N ASP A 80 0.82 2.45 -12.60
CA ASP A 80 1.94 2.74 -13.50
C ASP A 80 3.20 3.13 -12.71
N PHE A 81 3.06 3.95 -11.67
CA PHE A 81 4.17 4.29 -10.78
C PHE A 81 4.80 3.04 -10.15
N PHE A 82 4.00 2.13 -9.59
CA PHE A 82 4.53 0.90 -8.99
C PHE A 82 5.17 -0.05 -10.00
N LYS A 83 4.69 -0.09 -11.26
CA LYS A 83 5.35 -0.83 -12.34
C LYS A 83 6.74 -0.27 -12.65
N GLU A 84 6.90 1.05 -12.71
CA GLU A 84 8.20 1.69 -12.91
C GLU A 84 9.18 1.37 -11.77
N MET A 85 8.68 1.27 -10.55
CA MET A 85 9.46 0.90 -9.36
C MET A 85 9.70 -0.61 -9.22
N ASN A 86 9.33 -1.42 -10.22
CA ASN A 86 9.36 -2.88 -10.15
C ASN A 86 8.65 -3.44 -8.91
N ALA A 87 7.65 -2.76 -8.42
CA ALA A 87 6.81 -3.16 -7.30
C ALA A 87 5.40 -3.53 -7.78
N TYR A 88 4.57 -4.05 -6.88
CA TYR A 88 3.21 -4.42 -7.16
C TYR A 88 2.22 -3.62 -6.32
N ALA A 89 1.25 -3.02 -6.97
CA ALA A 89 0.05 -2.50 -6.32
C ALA A 89 -1.19 -3.13 -6.97
N PRO A 90 -2.26 -3.41 -6.19
CA PRO A 90 -3.53 -3.87 -6.75
C PRO A 90 -4.11 -2.87 -7.76
N GLU A 91 -4.80 -3.43 -8.74
CA GLU A 91 -5.53 -2.65 -9.73
C GLU A 91 -6.53 -1.74 -9.11
N LYS A 92 -6.87 -0.81 -8.82
CA LYS A 92 -7.83 0.05 -8.09
C LYS A 92 -7.23 0.74 -6.86
N THR A 93 -5.92 0.82 -6.80
CA THR A 93 -5.27 1.72 -5.86
C THR A 93 -5.12 3.09 -6.52
N TYR A 94 -5.67 4.11 -5.92
CA TYR A 94 -5.70 5.46 -6.49
C TYR A 94 -4.99 6.44 -5.56
N THR A 95 -4.33 7.44 -6.12
CA THR A 95 -3.92 8.62 -5.35
C THR A 95 -5.11 9.51 -5.04
N SER A 96 -4.89 10.52 -4.20
CA SER A 96 -5.90 11.54 -3.95
C SER A 96 -6.18 12.37 -5.23
N GLU A 97 -7.44 12.69 -5.45
CA GLU A 97 -7.88 13.70 -6.43
C GLU A 97 -7.95 15.12 -5.83
N ILE A 98 -7.50 15.27 -4.59
CA ILE A 98 -7.48 16.53 -3.87
C ILE A 98 -6.06 17.10 -3.92
N ASN A 99 -5.93 18.35 -4.34
CA ASN A 99 -4.66 19.07 -4.32
C ASN A 99 -4.06 19.04 -2.91
N ASP A 100 -2.73 18.95 -2.83
CA ASP A 100 -1.98 18.96 -1.59
C ASP A 100 -2.29 17.79 -0.64
N VAL A 101 -2.86 16.69 -1.15
CA VAL A 101 -3.06 15.44 -0.40
C VAL A 101 -2.25 14.33 -1.04
N TYR A 102 -1.21 13.90 -0.36
CA TYR A 102 -0.26 12.89 -0.82
C TYR A 102 -0.64 11.51 -0.29
N MET A 103 -0.38 10.48 -1.09
CA MET A 103 -0.49 9.10 -0.66
C MET A 103 0.83 8.66 -0.02
N LEU A 104 0.78 8.22 1.23
CA LEU A 104 1.89 7.56 1.91
C LEU A 104 1.66 6.05 1.82
N ALA A 105 2.47 5.37 1.04
CA ALA A 105 2.30 3.96 0.71
C ALA A 105 3.50 3.13 1.18
N PHE A 106 3.24 2.02 1.85
CA PHE A 106 4.24 1.11 2.40
C PHE A 106 4.25 -0.20 1.64
N THR A 107 5.44 -0.70 1.33
CA THR A 107 5.60 -1.99 0.67
C THR A 107 6.43 -2.94 1.51
N LYS A 108 6.25 -4.23 1.25
CA LYS A 108 7.08 -5.30 1.80
C LYS A 108 7.36 -6.33 0.71
N TYR A 109 8.57 -6.93 0.76
CA TYR A 109 8.95 -7.96 -0.19
C TYR A 109 8.04 -9.18 -0.08
N SER A 110 7.62 -9.67 -1.23
CA SER A 110 6.76 -10.84 -1.36
C SER A 110 7.52 -11.94 -2.10
N ASP A 111 7.86 -13.02 -1.41
CA ASP A 111 8.51 -14.19 -2.02
C ASP A 111 7.66 -14.78 -3.15
N LYS A 112 6.33 -14.73 -3.03
CA LYS A 112 5.38 -15.21 -4.04
C LYS A 112 5.48 -14.42 -5.35
N LEU A 113 5.75 -13.11 -5.26
CA LEU A 113 5.82 -12.20 -6.41
C LEU A 113 7.25 -11.95 -6.88
N GLY A 114 8.27 -12.24 -6.05
CA GLY A 114 9.67 -11.92 -6.30
C GLY A 114 9.97 -10.43 -6.35
N LYS A 115 9.13 -9.61 -5.71
CA LYS A 115 9.24 -8.15 -5.68
C LYS A 115 8.46 -7.54 -4.53
N ASN A 116 8.67 -6.27 -4.27
CA ASN A 116 7.91 -5.53 -3.27
C ASN A 116 6.43 -5.42 -3.64
N LYS A 117 5.57 -5.55 -2.65
CA LYS A 117 4.11 -5.46 -2.78
C LYS A 117 3.59 -4.38 -1.82
N LEU A 118 2.67 -3.55 -2.31
CA LEU A 118 1.91 -2.63 -1.46
C LEU A 118 1.17 -3.42 -0.37
N ILE A 119 1.42 -3.07 0.89
CA ILE A 119 0.80 -3.72 2.05
C ILE A 119 -0.20 -2.79 2.73
N GLU A 120 0.14 -1.51 2.86
CA GLU A 120 -0.68 -0.51 3.55
C GLU A 120 -0.50 0.85 2.88
N TYR A 121 -1.52 1.70 2.91
CA TYR A 121 -1.39 3.11 2.57
C TYR A 121 -2.38 4.00 3.31
N THR A 122 -2.05 5.27 3.37
CA THR A 122 -2.91 6.33 3.88
C THR A 122 -2.64 7.64 3.14
N TYR A 123 -3.41 8.68 3.47
CA TYR A 123 -3.22 10.01 2.88
C TYR A 123 -2.77 11.01 3.93
N ILE A 124 -1.87 11.90 3.57
CA ILE A 124 -1.39 13.00 4.42
C ILE A 124 -1.44 14.33 3.67
N LEU A 125 -1.60 15.42 4.41
CA LEU A 125 -1.55 16.76 3.83
C LEU A 125 -0.13 17.17 3.49
N GLY A 126 0.06 17.89 2.39
CA GLY A 126 1.35 18.44 1.97
C GLY A 126 1.95 19.41 2.99
N THR A 127 1.13 20.02 3.84
CA THR A 127 1.61 20.82 4.97
C THR A 127 2.50 20.08 5.95
N TYR A 128 2.40 18.73 6.00
CA TYR A 128 3.28 17.88 6.81
C TYR A 128 4.58 17.50 6.10
N ILE A 129 4.73 17.85 4.83
CA ILE A 129 5.89 17.52 4.01
C ILE A 129 6.90 18.67 4.08
N ASP A 130 8.16 18.33 4.36
CA ASP A 130 9.30 19.24 4.32
C ASP A 130 10.39 18.60 3.46
N SER A 131 10.75 19.24 2.37
CA SER A 131 11.76 18.74 1.44
C SER A 131 13.16 18.57 2.08
N GLU A 132 13.48 19.34 3.12
CA GLU A 132 14.75 19.19 3.84
C GLU A 132 14.78 17.92 4.69
N LYS A 133 13.65 17.53 5.28
CA LYS A 133 13.52 16.29 6.03
C LYS A 133 13.43 15.05 5.13
N LEU A 134 13.02 15.25 3.89
CA LEU A 134 12.94 14.20 2.88
C LEU A 134 14.17 14.13 1.97
N LYS A 135 15.24 14.84 2.31
CA LYS A 135 16.49 14.89 1.50
C LYS A 135 17.13 13.51 1.29
N ASP A 136 16.89 12.57 2.19
CA ASP A 136 17.40 11.20 2.11
C ASP A 136 16.49 10.28 1.26
N MET A 137 15.35 10.80 0.80
CA MET A 137 14.49 10.11 -0.16
C MET A 137 14.95 10.38 -1.59
N GLU A 138 14.92 9.34 -2.41
CA GLU A 138 15.12 9.48 -3.85
C GLU A 138 13.87 10.09 -4.49
N VAL A 139 14.04 11.02 -5.43
CA VAL A 139 12.91 11.65 -6.15
C VAL A 139 12.80 11.03 -7.53
N ILE A 140 11.69 10.33 -7.79
CA ILE A 140 11.40 9.66 -9.04
C ILE A 140 10.07 10.19 -9.60
N ASN A 141 10.12 10.83 -10.77
CA ASN A 141 8.93 11.41 -11.42
C ASN A 141 8.10 12.34 -10.51
N GLY A 142 8.77 13.11 -9.65
CA GLY A 142 8.11 14.02 -8.71
C GLY A 142 7.52 13.37 -7.47
N ASN A 143 7.76 12.08 -7.26
CA ASN A 143 7.39 11.34 -6.07
C ASN A 143 8.64 10.99 -5.27
N TYR A 144 8.48 10.82 -3.95
CA TYR A 144 9.58 10.46 -3.05
C TYR A 144 9.55 8.98 -2.72
N TYR A 145 10.73 8.38 -2.69
CA TYR A 145 10.94 6.96 -2.41
C TYR A 145 12.04 6.78 -1.36
N TYR A 146 11.85 5.84 -0.47
CA TYR A 146 12.82 5.48 0.55
C TYR A 146 12.81 3.98 0.85
N ALA A 147 13.99 3.34 0.83
CA ALA A 147 14.17 1.96 1.24
C ALA A 147 14.65 1.87 2.70
N ASN A 148 14.02 1.01 3.50
CA ASN A 148 14.26 0.91 4.95
C ASN A 148 15.61 0.26 5.31
N ASP A 149 16.25 -0.46 4.39
CA ASP A 149 17.56 -1.10 4.58
C ASP A 149 18.72 -0.12 4.74
N THR A 150 18.50 1.18 4.52
CA THR A 150 19.48 2.25 4.73
C THR A 150 19.44 2.87 6.14
N LEU A 151 18.47 2.50 6.98
CA LEU A 151 18.38 2.92 8.39
C LEU A 151 19.16 1.96 9.32
N VAL A 152 20.46 1.85 9.14
CA VAL A 152 21.34 1.13 10.07
C VAL A 152 22.05 2.12 10.98
#